data_d2921c1e1993a0e551d73b088121f3fb
#
_entry.id   d2921c1e1993a0e551d73b088121f3fb
#
_cell.length_a   1.000
_cell.length_b   1.000
_cell.length_c   1.000
_cell.angle_alpha   90.00
_cell.angle_beta   90.00
_cell.angle_gamma   90.00
#
_symmetry.space_group_name_H-M   'P 1'
#
loop_
_entity.id
_entity.type
_entity.pdbx_description
1 polymer ?
#
loop_
_entity_poly.entity_id
_entity_poly.type
_entity_poly.pdbx_seq_one_letter_code
_entity_poly.pdbx_strand_id
1 'polypeptide(L)'
;MTDQPAPEPEPEPETVGVGPWPGGADAWPDDPRLDPVLLAEGDRRNVVDRYRYWSMDAIIADLDERRHPFHVAIENWQHDMNIGSIVRTANAFLASAVHIIGRRRWNRRGAMVTDRYQHVIHHEDVAAFAAWAAERDLPIVAIDNVDGSVALDRSDLPERCILIFGQEGPGLSAEALAAAASVVEITQYGSTRSLNAGAAAAVVMYDWARRHAPS
;
A
#
# COMPACT_ATOMS: atom_id res chain seq x y z
N MET A 1 -49.54 23.80 -25.31
CA MET A 1 -48.07 23.88 -25.53
C MET A 1 -47.47 24.08 -24.16
N THR A 2 -46.95 22.99 -23.57
CA THR A 2 -46.30 23.03 -22.29
C THR A 2 -44.82 23.30 -22.51
N ASP A 3 -44.41 24.47 -22.06
CA ASP A 3 -43.01 24.91 -22.06
C ASP A 3 -42.22 24.04 -21.09
N GLN A 4 -41.41 23.09 -21.60
CA GLN A 4 -40.47 22.35 -20.79
C GLN A 4 -39.20 23.21 -20.61
N PRO A 5 -38.75 23.42 -19.36
CA PRO A 5 -37.49 24.13 -19.16
C PRO A 5 -36.34 23.34 -19.78
N ALA A 6 -35.39 24.07 -20.37
CA ALA A 6 -34.18 23.50 -20.93
C ALA A 6 -33.42 22.70 -19.86
N PRO A 7 -32.83 21.54 -20.23
CA PRO A 7 -32.03 20.76 -19.27
C PRO A 7 -30.87 21.60 -18.72
N GLU A 8 -30.68 21.55 -17.41
CA GLU A 8 -29.50 22.17 -16.78
C GLU A 8 -28.21 21.55 -17.37
N PRO A 9 -27.17 22.36 -17.59
CA PRO A 9 -25.91 21.85 -18.09
C PRO A 9 -25.36 20.79 -17.11
N GLU A 10 -24.96 19.63 -17.64
CA GLU A 10 -24.30 18.61 -16.83
C GLU A 10 -23.06 19.23 -16.20
N PRO A 11 -22.80 18.96 -14.88
CA PRO A 11 -21.61 19.45 -14.22
C PRO A 11 -20.38 18.93 -14.96
N GLU A 12 -19.46 19.84 -15.30
CA GLU A 12 -18.18 19.46 -15.90
C GLU A 12 -17.49 18.45 -14.97
N PRO A 13 -16.89 17.37 -15.51
CA PRO A 13 -16.22 16.38 -14.67
C PRO A 13 -15.12 17.08 -13.88
N GLU A 14 -15.16 16.94 -12.54
CA GLU A 14 -14.12 17.45 -11.66
C GLU A 14 -12.77 16.97 -12.16
N THR A 15 -11.94 17.87 -12.65
CA THR A 15 -10.58 17.57 -13.09
C THR A 15 -9.74 17.27 -11.87
N VAL A 16 -9.48 15.98 -11.62
CA VAL A 16 -8.56 15.55 -10.55
C VAL A 16 -7.19 16.16 -10.79
N GLY A 17 -6.67 16.90 -9.79
CA GLY A 17 -5.35 17.51 -9.87
C GLY A 17 -5.38 19.03 -9.96
N VAL A 18 -4.24 19.60 -10.31
CA VAL A 18 -4.03 21.03 -10.45
C VAL A 18 -3.50 21.36 -11.85
N GLY A 19 -3.88 22.54 -12.38
CA GLY A 19 -3.36 23.04 -13.64
C GLY A 19 -1.89 23.48 -13.57
N PRO A 20 -1.35 24.06 -14.68
CA PRO A 20 -0.03 24.67 -14.69
C PRO A 20 0.14 25.73 -13.60
N TRP A 21 1.40 25.93 -13.16
CA TRP A 21 1.70 26.95 -12.16
C TRP A 21 1.32 28.36 -12.66
N PRO A 22 0.60 29.16 -11.86
CA PRO A 22 0.14 30.48 -12.28
C PRO A 22 1.32 31.42 -12.58
N GLY A 23 1.21 32.23 -13.67
CA GLY A 23 2.21 33.21 -14.03
C GLY A 23 3.33 32.72 -14.95
N GLY A 24 3.32 31.44 -15.33
CA GLY A 24 4.31 30.86 -16.24
C GLY A 24 5.69 30.69 -15.61
N ALA A 25 6.70 30.42 -16.45
CA ALA A 25 8.05 30.04 -15.99
C ALA A 25 8.76 31.10 -15.14
N ASP A 26 8.51 32.38 -15.41
CA ASP A 26 9.11 33.49 -14.65
C ASP A 26 8.59 33.61 -13.22
N ALA A 27 7.46 32.96 -12.91
CA ALA A 27 6.82 32.95 -11.59
C ALA A 27 7.07 31.64 -10.82
N TRP A 28 7.87 30.72 -11.34
CA TRP A 28 8.12 29.46 -10.66
C TRP A 28 8.89 29.66 -9.36
N PRO A 29 8.53 28.97 -8.27
CA PRO A 29 9.30 29.02 -7.04
C PRO A 29 10.71 28.44 -7.23
N ASP A 30 11.69 29.01 -6.55
CA ASP A 30 13.04 28.45 -6.42
C ASP A 30 13.04 27.36 -5.32
N ASP A 31 12.48 26.20 -5.64
CA ASP A 31 12.39 25.04 -4.75
C ASP A 31 12.87 23.79 -5.50
N PRO A 32 13.99 23.16 -5.08
CA PRO A 32 14.57 22.01 -5.78
C PRO A 32 13.70 20.75 -5.75
N ARG A 33 12.65 20.73 -4.93
CA ARG A 33 11.68 19.62 -4.88
C ARG A 33 10.72 19.62 -6.06
N LEU A 34 10.55 20.75 -6.73
CA LEU A 34 9.55 20.93 -7.79
C LEU A 34 10.04 20.35 -9.11
N ASP A 35 9.11 19.75 -9.85
CA ASP A 35 9.35 19.20 -11.19
C ASP A 35 8.93 20.24 -12.23
N PRO A 36 9.87 20.73 -13.08
CA PRO A 36 9.58 21.73 -14.10
C PRO A 36 8.49 21.30 -15.09
N VAL A 37 8.37 20.01 -15.39
CA VAL A 37 7.33 19.49 -16.28
C VAL A 37 5.96 19.63 -15.63
N LEU A 38 5.86 19.30 -14.35
CA LEU A 38 4.60 19.44 -13.61
C LEU A 38 4.21 20.90 -13.40
N LEU A 39 5.19 21.79 -13.21
CA LEU A 39 4.92 23.23 -13.15
C LEU A 39 4.39 23.76 -14.49
N ALA A 40 4.92 23.27 -15.62
CA ALA A 40 4.49 23.68 -16.95
C ALA A 40 3.13 23.10 -17.38
N GLU A 41 2.88 21.84 -17.08
CA GLU A 41 1.74 21.07 -17.61
C GLU A 41 0.61 20.85 -16.60
N GLY A 42 0.88 21.07 -15.30
CA GLY A 42 0.00 20.74 -14.20
C GLY A 42 0.27 19.35 -13.62
N ASP A 43 -0.33 19.07 -12.49
CA ASP A 43 -0.14 17.81 -11.76
C ASP A 43 -1.46 17.07 -11.56
N ARG A 44 -1.66 16.00 -12.31
CA ARG A 44 -2.85 15.13 -12.24
C ARG A 44 -2.61 13.83 -11.47
N ARG A 45 -1.48 13.70 -10.78
CA ARG A 45 -1.16 12.50 -9.99
C ARG A 45 -2.09 12.38 -8.79
N ASN A 46 -2.31 11.15 -8.33
CA ASN A 46 -3.05 10.87 -7.09
C ASN A 46 -2.13 11.06 -5.87
N VAL A 47 -1.82 12.31 -5.55
CA VAL A 47 -1.01 12.70 -4.40
C VAL A 47 -1.76 13.72 -3.52
N VAL A 48 -1.42 13.79 -2.25
CA VAL A 48 -1.94 14.84 -1.36
C VAL A 48 -1.44 16.22 -1.79
N ASP A 49 -2.16 17.28 -1.45
CA ASP A 49 -1.91 18.62 -1.99
C ASP A 49 -0.51 19.16 -1.68
N ARG A 50 0.08 18.82 -0.55
CA ARG A 50 1.45 19.24 -0.21
C ARG A 50 2.51 18.72 -1.17
N TYR A 51 2.23 17.63 -1.94
CA TYR A 51 3.12 17.05 -2.94
C TYR A 51 2.84 17.52 -4.35
N ARG A 52 1.89 18.43 -4.53
CA ARG A 52 1.63 19.00 -5.86
C ARG A 52 2.89 19.63 -6.42
N TYR A 53 3.16 19.32 -7.66
CA TYR A 53 4.33 19.71 -8.45
C TYR A 53 5.68 19.18 -7.94
N TRP A 54 5.75 18.43 -6.82
CA TRP A 54 7.01 17.84 -6.39
C TRP A 54 7.49 16.76 -7.35
N SER A 55 8.80 16.66 -7.55
CA SER A 55 9.40 15.53 -8.26
C SER A 55 9.12 14.23 -7.51
N MET A 56 9.16 13.12 -8.24
CA MET A 56 8.95 11.80 -7.64
C MET A 56 10.00 11.49 -6.57
N ASP A 57 11.26 11.83 -6.85
CA ASP A 57 12.38 11.60 -5.92
C ASP A 57 12.24 12.43 -4.64
N ALA A 58 11.77 13.67 -4.76
CA ALA A 58 11.51 14.51 -3.59
C ALA A 58 10.37 13.95 -2.71
N ILE A 59 9.31 13.40 -3.32
CA ILE A 59 8.23 12.75 -2.58
C ILE A 59 8.77 11.50 -1.86
N ILE A 60 9.53 10.65 -2.54
CA ILE A 60 10.12 9.45 -1.93
C ILE A 60 11.02 9.83 -0.75
N ALA A 61 11.90 10.81 -0.91
CA ALA A 61 12.79 11.27 0.15
C ALA A 61 12.02 11.75 1.39
N ASP A 62 10.96 12.56 1.20
CA ASP A 62 10.11 13.02 2.32
C ASP A 62 9.33 11.87 2.98
N LEU A 63 8.88 10.88 2.22
CA LEU A 63 8.23 9.69 2.77
C LEU A 63 9.22 8.85 3.57
N ASP A 64 10.45 8.69 3.08
CA ASP A 64 11.49 7.85 3.70
C ASP A 64 11.90 8.35 5.09
N GLU A 65 11.86 9.66 5.33
CA GLU A 65 12.10 10.26 6.65
C GLU A 65 11.03 9.87 7.70
N ARG A 66 9.86 9.40 7.25
CA ARG A 66 8.70 9.18 8.11
C ARG A 66 8.12 7.78 8.03
N ARG A 67 8.75 6.85 7.27
CA ARG A 67 8.26 5.48 7.17
C ARG A 67 8.22 4.81 8.52
N HIS A 68 7.13 4.11 8.76
CA HIS A 68 6.99 3.26 9.92
C HIS A 68 7.84 1.99 9.80
N PRO A 69 8.28 1.41 10.92
CA PRO A 69 9.24 0.30 10.92
C PRO A 69 8.62 -1.07 10.59
N PHE A 70 7.36 -1.12 10.13
CA PHE A 70 6.76 -2.36 9.68
C PHE A 70 6.87 -2.53 8.17
N HIS A 71 6.90 -3.75 7.73
CA HIS A 71 6.92 -4.16 6.33
C HIS A 71 5.67 -4.96 5.99
N VAL A 72 5.36 -5.06 4.71
CA VAL A 72 4.27 -5.90 4.20
C VAL A 72 4.84 -6.89 3.21
N ALA A 73 4.42 -8.15 3.27
CA ALA A 73 4.82 -9.18 2.32
C ALA A 73 3.61 -9.86 1.71
N ILE A 74 3.70 -10.27 0.45
CA ILE A 74 2.63 -10.91 -0.29
C ILE A 74 3.20 -12.04 -1.12
N GLU A 75 2.61 -13.23 -1.03
CA GLU A 75 2.89 -14.31 -1.95
C GLU A 75 2.22 -14.08 -3.31
N ASN A 76 2.96 -14.29 -4.39
CA ASN A 76 2.51 -14.06 -5.77
C ASN A 76 2.80 -15.26 -6.67
N TRP A 77 2.12 -16.38 -6.44
CA TRP A 77 2.27 -17.59 -7.28
C TRP A 77 1.28 -17.63 -8.45
N GLN A 78 0.12 -16.95 -8.36
CA GLN A 78 -0.99 -17.05 -9.29
C GLN A 78 -1.44 -15.70 -9.89
N HIS A 79 -0.63 -14.64 -9.90
CA HIS A 79 -1.01 -13.28 -10.34
C HIS A 79 -2.20 -12.69 -9.59
N ASP A 80 -2.09 -12.60 -8.28
CA ASP A 80 -3.14 -12.06 -7.42
C ASP A 80 -3.49 -10.61 -7.79
N MET A 81 -4.78 -10.36 -7.97
CA MET A 81 -5.33 -9.03 -8.27
C MET A 81 -5.23 -8.07 -7.07
N ASN A 82 -5.10 -8.61 -5.85
CA ASN A 82 -5.08 -7.83 -4.61
C ASN A 82 -3.74 -7.14 -4.34
N ILE A 83 -2.64 -7.60 -4.97
CA ILE A 83 -1.30 -7.05 -4.73
C ILE A 83 -1.26 -5.53 -4.92
N GLY A 84 -1.85 -5.04 -5.99
CA GLY A 84 -1.93 -3.60 -6.25
C GLY A 84 -2.64 -2.83 -5.12
N SER A 85 -3.76 -3.35 -4.62
CA SER A 85 -4.51 -2.76 -3.51
C SER A 85 -3.70 -2.77 -2.22
N ILE A 86 -2.99 -3.86 -1.95
CA ILE A 86 -2.13 -3.99 -0.76
C ILE A 86 -0.96 -3.00 -0.82
N VAL A 87 -0.29 -2.88 -1.98
CA VAL A 87 0.78 -1.88 -2.20
C VAL A 87 0.27 -0.45 -1.96
N ARG A 88 -0.93 -0.13 -2.48
CA ARG A 88 -1.56 1.17 -2.25
C ARG A 88 -1.85 1.41 -0.76
N THR A 89 -2.37 0.42 -0.08
CA THR A 89 -2.66 0.49 1.36
C THR A 89 -1.38 0.62 2.18
N ALA A 90 -0.33 -0.14 1.85
CA ALA A 90 0.98 -0.04 2.49
C ALA A 90 1.59 1.37 2.34
N ASN A 91 1.45 1.98 1.16
CA ASN A 91 1.85 3.38 0.96
C ASN A 91 1.02 4.34 1.82
N ALA A 92 -0.29 4.13 1.94
CA ALA A 92 -1.16 4.98 2.75
C ALA A 92 -0.83 4.91 4.26
N PHE A 93 -0.36 3.77 4.74
CA PHE A 93 0.09 3.56 6.12
C PHE A 93 1.61 3.71 6.31
N LEU A 94 2.33 4.26 5.33
CA LEU A 94 3.78 4.51 5.40
C LEU A 94 4.61 3.28 5.78
N ALA A 95 4.23 2.09 5.32
CA ALA A 95 5.03 0.89 5.50
C ALA A 95 6.46 1.09 4.95
N SER A 96 7.46 0.54 5.62
CA SER A 96 8.86 0.65 5.23
C SER A 96 9.11 0.13 3.82
N ALA A 97 8.59 -1.06 3.51
CA ALA A 97 8.64 -1.65 2.17
C ALA A 97 7.52 -2.68 1.98
N VAL A 98 7.28 -3.02 0.71
CA VAL A 98 6.43 -4.15 0.31
C VAL A 98 7.30 -5.22 -0.35
N HIS A 99 7.16 -6.47 0.09
CA HIS A 99 7.87 -7.62 -0.42
C HIS A 99 6.95 -8.47 -1.27
N ILE A 100 7.35 -8.74 -2.50
CA ILE A 100 6.66 -9.65 -3.42
C ILE A 100 7.44 -10.96 -3.48
N ILE A 101 6.82 -12.05 -3.03
CA ILE A 101 7.43 -13.36 -2.96
C ILE A 101 6.91 -14.23 -4.11
N GLY A 102 7.82 -14.83 -4.90
CA GLY A 102 7.47 -15.66 -6.04
C GLY A 102 7.54 -14.92 -7.38
N ARG A 103 6.48 -14.85 -8.16
CA ARG A 103 6.53 -14.21 -9.47
C ARG A 103 6.82 -12.71 -9.39
N ARG A 104 7.81 -12.26 -10.17
CA ARG A 104 8.22 -10.85 -10.19
C ARG A 104 7.17 -9.91 -10.81
N ARG A 105 6.37 -10.40 -11.75
CA ARG A 105 5.28 -9.62 -12.37
C ARG A 105 4.02 -9.74 -11.54
N TRP A 106 3.41 -8.62 -11.23
CA TRP A 106 2.14 -8.53 -10.52
C TRP A 106 1.24 -7.46 -11.14
N ASN A 107 -0.05 -7.49 -10.82
CA ASN A 107 -1.02 -6.55 -11.36
C ASN A 107 -0.94 -5.20 -10.62
N ARG A 108 -0.46 -4.17 -11.33
CA ARG A 108 -0.29 -2.82 -10.77
C ARG A 108 -1.55 -1.96 -10.82
N ARG A 109 -2.65 -2.41 -11.44
CA ARG A 109 -3.87 -1.61 -11.59
C ARG A 109 -4.40 -1.10 -10.26
N GLY A 110 -4.48 -1.97 -9.24
CA GLY A 110 -4.95 -1.62 -7.91
C GLY A 110 -4.06 -0.64 -7.15
N ALA A 111 -2.79 -0.54 -7.53
CA ALA A 111 -1.86 0.39 -6.90
C ALA A 111 -2.14 1.86 -7.25
N MET A 112 -2.88 2.13 -8.34
CA MET A 112 -3.19 3.51 -8.77
C MET A 112 -1.95 4.41 -8.79
N VAL A 113 -0.84 3.87 -9.32
CA VAL A 113 0.48 4.53 -9.46
C VAL A 113 1.24 4.74 -8.13
N THR A 114 0.68 4.38 -6.97
CA THR A 114 1.35 4.56 -5.67
C THR A 114 2.56 3.64 -5.47
N ASP A 115 2.67 2.58 -6.29
CA ASP A 115 3.85 1.72 -6.36
C ASP A 115 5.14 2.46 -6.76
N ARG A 116 5.04 3.66 -7.33
CA ARG A 116 6.17 4.53 -7.64
C ARG A 116 6.76 5.23 -6.41
N TYR A 117 5.98 5.39 -5.36
CA TYR A 117 6.38 6.03 -4.11
C TYR A 117 6.69 5.03 -2.99
N GLN A 118 6.45 3.73 -3.24
CA GLN A 118 6.64 2.64 -2.29
C GLN A 118 7.85 1.81 -2.68
N HIS A 119 8.69 1.47 -1.70
CA HIS A 119 9.77 0.50 -1.90
C HIS A 119 9.18 -0.89 -2.10
N VAL A 120 9.39 -1.48 -3.27
CA VAL A 120 8.92 -2.83 -3.62
C VAL A 120 10.12 -3.73 -3.85
N ILE A 121 10.28 -4.72 -2.99
CA ILE A 121 11.39 -5.68 -2.98
C ILE A 121 10.86 -7.03 -3.46
N HIS A 122 11.57 -7.67 -4.39
CA HIS A 122 11.21 -8.98 -4.90
C HIS A 122 12.09 -10.08 -4.30
N HIS A 123 11.46 -11.20 -3.90
CA HIS A 123 12.11 -12.42 -3.48
C HIS A 123 11.65 -13.58 -4.38
N GLU A 124 12.59 -14.45 -4.76
CA GLU A 124 12.29 -15.58 -5.64
C GLU A 124 11.37 -16.60 -4.96
N ASP A 125 11.56 -16.79 -3.66
CA ASP A 125 10.81 -17.75 -2.85
C ASP A 125 10.74 -17.31 -1.37
N VAL A 126 10.05 -18.09 -0.57
CA VAL A 126 9.90 -17.87 0.87
C VAL A 126 11.24 -17.99 1.62
N ALA A 127 12.13 -18.87 1.18
CA ALA A 127 13.43 -19.08 1.85
C ALA A 127 14.31 -17.82 1.72
N ALA A 128 14.39 -17.23 0.51
CA ALA A 128 15.10 -15.99 0.27
C ALA A 128 14.49 -14.82 1.07
N PHE A 129 13.16 -14.75 1.14
CA PHE A 129 12.46 -13.76 1.96
C PHE A 129 12.73 -13.91 3.45
N ALA A 130 12.65 -15.15 3.99
CA ALA A 130 12.90 -15.44 5.40
C ALA A 130 14.35 -15.14 5.79
N ALA A 131 15.32 -15.47 4.93
CA ALA A 131 16.73 -15.12 5.14
C ALA A 131 16.91 -13.58 5.20
N TRP A 132 16.29 -12.84 4.28
CA TRP A 132 16.31 -11.38 4.27
C TRP A 132 15.72 -10.77 5.57
N ALA A 133 14.63 -11.34 6.08
CA ALA A 133 13.99 -10.92 7.32
C ALA A 133 14.88 -11.20 8.55
N ALA A 134 15.47 -12.40 8.60
CA ALA A 134 16.36 -12.81 9.69
C ALA A 134 17.64 -11.94 9.79
N GLU A 135 18.26 -11.58 8.65
CA GLU A 135 19.41 -10.66 8.62
C GLU A 135 19.13 -9.28 9.23
N ARG A 136 17.84 -8.91 9.39
CA ARG A 136 17.39 -7.59 9.86
C ARG A 136 16.66 -7.64 11.20
N ASP A 137 16.63 -8.82 11.83
CA ASP A 137 15.88 -9.07 13.06
C ASP A 137 14.42 -8.62 12.96
N LEU A 138 13.76 -8.91 11.83
CA LEU A 138 12.36 -8.60 11.57
C LEU A 138 11.52 -9.86 11.74
N PRO A 139 10.72 -10.00 12.80
CA PRO A 139 9.80 -11.11 12.94
C PRO A 139 8.73 -11.07 11.84
N ILE A 140 8.45 -12.24 11.26
CA ILE A 140 7.38 -12.42 10.28
C ILE A 140 6.10 -12.77 11.05
N VAL A 141 5.06 -12.00 10.84
CA VAL A 141 3.71 -12.23 11.37
C VAL A 141 2.81 -12.66 10.21
N ALA A 142 2.42 -13.92 10.21
CA ALA A 142 1.52 -14.46 9.19
C ALA A 142 0.07 -14.05 9.47
N ILE A 143 -0.62 -13.59 8.45
CA ILE A 143 -2.02 -13.20 8.56
C ILE A 143 -2.86 -14.25 7.84
N ASP A 144 -3.39 -15.19 8.60
CA ASP A 144 -4.22 -16.28 8.09
C ASP A 144 -5.10 -16.87 9.21
N ASN A 145 -6.21 -17.54 8.85
CA ASN A 145 -7.15 -18.14 9.78
C ASN A 145 -6.96 -19.67 9.86
N VAL A 146 -5.78 -20.09 10.28
CA VAL A 146 -5.44 -21.50 10.47
C VAL A 146 -5.53 -21.92 11.92
N ASP A 147 -5.54 -23.23 12.18
CA ASP A 147 -5.55 -23.76 13.54
C ASP A 147 -4.35 -23.25 14.34
N GLY A 148 -4.61 -22.71 15.52
CA GLY A 148 -3.61 -22.14 16.40
C GLY A 148 -3.28 -20.67 16.16
N SER A 149 -3.96 -19.98 15.22
CA SER A 149 -3.86 -18.53 15.07
C SER A 149 -4.41 -17.79 16.29
N VAL A 150 -3.89 -16.58 16.52
CA VAL A 150 -4.33 -15.69 17.60
C VAL A 150 -5.15 -14.56 17.00
N ALA A 151 -6.30 -14.27 17.58
CA ALA A 151 -7.14 -13.17 17.13
C ALA A 151 -6.39 -11.82 17.19
N LEU A 152 -6.54 -11.00 16.15
CA LEU A 152 -5.81 -9.73 15.98
C LEU A 152 -5.95 -8.80 17.18
N ASP A 153 -7.15 -8.73 17.78
CA ASP A 153 -7.45 -7.91 18.95
C ASP A 153 -6.76 -8.39 20.23
N ARG A 154 -6.29 -9.64 20.26
CA ARG A 154 -5.58 -10.29 21.38
C ARG A 154 -4.12 -10.55 21.09
N SER A 155 -3.68 -10.31 19.86
CA SER A 155 -2.31 -10.53 19.45
C SER A 155 -1.40 -9.42 19.96
N ASP A 156 -0.17 -9.79 20.28
CA ASP A 156 0.94 -8.85 20.49
C ASP A 156 1.58 -8.56 19.12
N LEU A 157 1.01 -7.59 18.38
CA LEU A 157 1.51 -7.22 17.06
C LEU A 157 2.74 -6.33 17.22
N PRO A 158 3.96 -6.80 16.88
CA PRO A 158 5.17 -6.03 17.12
C PRO A 158 5.23 -4.72 16.31
N GLU A 159 5.84 -3.70 16.88
CA GLU A 159 6.08 -2.43 16.17
C GLU A 159 6.98 -2.64 14.94
N ARG A 160 8.10 -3.39 15.11
CA ARG A 160 8.98 -3.80 14.02
C ARG A 160 8.64 -5.23 13.61
N CYS A 161 8.03 -5.38 12.44
CA CYS A 161 7.63 -6.70 11.93
C CYS A 161 7.41 -6.68 10.42
N ILE A 162 7.21 -7.86 9.87
CA ILE A 162 6.73 -8.05 8.50
C ILE A 162 5.37 -8.73 8.57
N LEU A 163 4.34 -8.07 8.07
CA LEU A 163 2.98 -8.62 7.95
C LEU A 163 2.90 -9.36 6.61
N ILE A 164 2.82 -10.70 6.63
CA ILE A 164 2.73 -11.49 5.40
C ILE A 164 1.29 -11.94 5.14
N PHE A 165 0.85 -11.75 3.89
CA PHE A 165 -0.48 -12.10 3.40
C PHE A 165 -0.39 -13.16 2.31
N GLY A 166 -1.31 -14.10 2.36
CA GLY A 166 -1.45 -15.14 1.35
C GLY A 166 -2.19 -14.66 0.10
N GLN A 167 -2.25 -15.54 -0.88
CA GLN A 167 -3.01 -15.36 -2.10
C GLN A 167 -4.50 -15.58 -1.87
N GLU A 168 -5.33 -14.99 -2.73
CA GLU A 168 -6.74 -15.30 -2.76
C GLU A 168 -6.97 -16.75 -3.18
N GLY A 169 -7.68 -17.50 -2.37
CA GLY A 169 -7.98 -18.92 -2.54
C GLY A 169 -7.12 -19.83 -1.68
N PRO A 170 -5.84 -20.09 -2.02
CA PRO A 170 -5.02 -21.01 -1.23
C PRO A 170 -4.55 -20.47 0.12
N GLY A 171 -4.60 -19.14 0.36
CA GLY A 171 -4.02 -18.54 1.57
C GLY A 171 -2.49 -18.52 1.55
N LEU A 172 -1.86 -18.58 2.72
CA LEU A 172 -0.42 -18.67 2.86
C LEU A 172 0.10 -20.10 2.58
N SER A 173 1.28 -20.17 1.97
CA SER A 173 1.95 -21.46 1.78
C SER A 173 2.40 -22.05 3.13
N ALA A 174 2.61 -23.37 3.17
CA ALA A 174 3.13 -24.04 4.35
C ALA A 174 4.52 -23.52 4.73
N GLU A 175 5.33 -23.17 3.74
CA GLU A 175 6.66 -22.58 3.91
C GLU A 175 6.58 -21.20 4.57
N ALA A 176 5.62 -20.35 4.14
CA ALA A 176 5.42 -19.02 4.73
C ALA A 176 4.93 -19.12 6.19
N LEU A 177 3.98 -20.03 6.46
CA LEU A 177 3.52 -20.32 7.83
C LEU A 177 4.65 -20.83 8.73
N ALA A 178 5.49 -21.72 8.21
CA ALA A 178 6.64 -22.26 8.95
C ALA A 178 7.74 -21.21 9.23
N ALA A 179 7.87 -20.21 8.37
CA ALA A 179 8.82 -19.10 8.55
C ALA A 179 8.29 -18.01 9.50
N ALA A 180 7.01 -18.01 9.83
CA ALA A 180 6.39 -17.00 10.68
C ALA A 180 6.71 -17.24 12.17
N ALA A 181 6.99 -16.15 12.89
CA ALA A 181 7.15 -16.15 14.34
C ALA A 181 5.78 -16.29 15.06
N SER A 182 4.72 -15.83 14.43
CA SER A 182 3.35 -15.93 14.92
C SER A 182 2.34 -15.90 13.78
N VAL A 183 1.17 -16.47 14.02
CA VAL A 183 0.03 -16.42 13.08
C VAL A 183 -1.12 -15.68 13.75
N VAL A 184 -1.63 -14.68 13.06
CA VAL A 184 -2.70 -13.79 13.54
C VAL A 184 -3.89 -13.88 12.59
N GLU A 185 -5.09 -13.99 13.16
CA GLU A 185 -6.34 -14.03 12.40
C GLU A 185 -7.20 -12.79 12.65
N ILE A 186 -8.00 -12.43 11.65
CA ILE A 186 -9.08 -11.47 11.82
C ILE A 186 -10.33 -12.26 12.17
N THR A 187 -10.86 -12.10 13.39
CA THR A 187 -12.09 -12.77 13.82
C THR A 187 -13.26 -12.43 12.90
N GLN A 188 -13.92 -13.44 12.37
CA GLN A 188 -15.03 -13.31 11.44
C GLN A 188 -16.31 -13.84 12.10
N TYR A 189 -17.41 -13.11 11.97
CA TYR A 189 -18.69 -13.43 12.59
C TYR A 189 -19.75 -13.88 11.58
N GLY A 190 -19.42 -13.88 10.31
CA GLY A 190 -20.33 -14.21 9.21
C GLY A 190 -20.18 -15.65 8.73
N SER A 191 -20.72 -15.92 7.55
CA SER A 191 -20.71 -17.23 6.90
C SER A 191 -19.53 -17.47 5.97
N THR A 192 -18.72 -16.45 5.71
CA THR A 192 -17.55 -16.54 4.84
C THR A 192 -16.36 -17.18 5.57
N ARG A 193 -15.57 -17.97 4.85
CA ARG A 193 -14.37 -18.60 5.41
C ARG A 193 -13.19 -17.65 5.53
N SER A 194 -13.14 -16.64 4.64
CA SER A 194 -12.02 -15.71 4.58
C SER A 194 -12.46 -14.34 4.07
N LEU A 195 -11.74 -13.30 4.45
CA LEU A 195 -11.82 -11.98 3.86
C LEU A 195 -10.99 -11.93 2.57
N ASN A 196 -11.35 -11.00 1.68
CA ASN A 196 -10.47 -10.64 0.58
C ASN A 196 -9.10 -10.19 1.11
N ALA A 197 -8.01 -10.63 0.48
CA ALA A 197 -6.65 -10.37 0.96
C ALA A 197 -6.32 -8.87 1.08
N GLY A 198 -6.80 -8.04 0.15
CA GLY A 198 -6.64 -6.57 0.23
C GLY A 198 -7.40 -5.95 1.39
N ALA A 199 -8.60 -6.45 1.70
CA ALA A 199 -9.39 -6.02 2.86
C ALA A 199 -8.72 -6.46 4.17
N ALA A 200 -8.26 -7.70 4.26
CA ALA A 200 -7.52 -8.20 5.41
C ALA A 200 -6.26 -7.37 5.67
N ALA A 201 -5.50 -7.06 4.62
CA ALA A 201 -4.32 -6.23 4.71
C ALA A 201 -4.64 -4.82 5.24
N ALA A 202 -5.73 -4.20 4.79
CA ALA A 202 -6.14 -2.89 5.27
C ALA A 202 -6.52 -2.90 6.76
N VAL A 203 -7.23 -3.93 7.21
CA VAL A 203 -7.62 -4.09 8.62
C VAL A 203 -6.39 -4.24 9.51
N VAL A 204 -5.44 -5.11 9.15
CA VAL A 204 -4.25 -5.38 9.95
C VAL A 204 -3.30 -4.18 9.96
N MET A 205 -3.08 -3.51 8.83
CA MET A 205 -2.26 -2.31 8.78
C MET A 205 -2.87 -1.14 9.57
N TYR A 206 -4.20 -1.00 9.55
CA TYR A 206 -4.89 -0.01 10.37
C TYR A 206 -4.75 -0.32 11.87
N ASP A 207 -4.90 -1.60 12.26
CA ASP A 207 -4.72 -2.00 13.67
C ASP A 207 -3.28 -1.79 14.13
N TRP A 208 -2.29 -2.09 13.27
CA TRP A 208 -0.89 -1.77 13.52
C TRP A 208 -0.70 -0.25 13.73
N ALA A 209 -1.21 0.57 12.82
CA ALA A 209 -1.09 2.03 12.91
C ALA A 209 -1.77 2.59 14.17
N ARG A 210 -2.95 2.07 14.54
CA ARG A 210 -3.65 2.46 15.75
C ARG A 210 -2.86 2.17 17.04
N ARG A 211 -2.00 1.13 17.02
CA ARG A 211 -1.18 0.74 18.17
C ARG A 211 0.11 1.52 18.27
N HIS A 212 0.75 1.80 17.14
CA HIS A 212 2.16 2.19 17.09
C HIS A 212 2.42 3.53 16.41
N ALA A 213 1.54 4.00 15.49
CA ALA A 213 1.78 5.28 14.85
C ALA A 213 1.62 6.44 15.83
N PRO A 214 2.49 7.45 15.81
CA PRO A 214 2.34 8.64 16.63
C PRO A 214 1.04 9.38 16.29
N SER A 215 0.36 9.85 17.32
CA SER A 215 -0.90 10.62 17.24
C SER A 215 -0.68 11.99 16.61
#